data_35f4f645174f7597389bf8a7401d94f9
#
_entry.id   35f4f645174f7597389bf8a7401d94f9
#
_cell.length_a   1.000
_cell.length_b   1.000
_cell.length_c   1.000
_cell.angle_alpha   90.00
_cell.angle_beta   90.00
_cell.angle_gamma   90.00
#
_symmetry.space_group_name_H-M   'P 1'
#
loop_
_entity.id
_entity.type
_entity.pdbx_description
1 polymer ?
#
loop_
_entity_poly.entity_id
_entity_poly.type
_entity_poly.pdbx_seq_one_letter_code
_entity_poly.pdbx_strand_id
1 'polypeptide(L)'
;IWVEQAIDLMDALNIKKFNIVGNSFGGGLALSLAIKYPERLNKIVLMGAMGVEFELTAGLNEAWGYTPSIENMKSLLDTFAYSRLLVTDELAQMRYEASIIPGFQESFGSMFPAPRQSSVSAMASDEEDIKKIDKDVLIIHGRDDEVIPFENSVRLHKLITKSQLHGFGECGHWSQIEHKDRFNKLLVDFFLEK
;
A
#
# COMPACT_ATOMS: atom_id res chain seq x y z
N ILE A 1 8.48 12.45 -8.49
CA ILE A 1 7.40 12.47 -9.51
C ILE A 1 6.04 12.20 -8.85
N TRP A 2 5.77 11.01 -8.28
CA TRP A 2 4.43 10.62 -7.78
C TRP A 2 3.87 11.55 -6.71
N VAL A 3 4.71 11.99 -5.79
CA VAL A 3 4.33 12.93 -4.71
C VAL A 3 3.92 14.28 -5.31
N GLU A 4 4.70 14.80 -6.23
CA GLU A 4 4.42 16.06 -6.94
C GLU A 4 3.14 15.96 -7.76
N GLN A 5 2.92 14.85 -8.49
CA GLN A 5 1.67 14.61 -9.23
C GLN A 5 0.43 14.64 -8.32
N ALA A 6 0.53 14.06 -7.11
CA ALA A 6 -0.58 14.12 -6.16
C ALA A 6 -0.88 15.56 -5.71
N ILE A 7 0.16 16.35 -5.47
CA ILE A 7 0.01 17.78 -5.11
C ILE A 7 -0.55 18.58 -6.28
N ASP A 8 0.01 18.42 -7.48
CA ASP A 8 -0.46 19.09 -8.70
C ASP A 8 -1.95 18.79 -8.98
N LEU A 9 -2.38 17.54 -8.77
CA LEU A 9 -3.79 17.16 -8.89
C LEU A 9 -4.66 17.90 -7.86
N MET A 10 -4.23 17.93 -6.60
CA MET A 10 -4.98 18.64 -5.55
C MET A 10 -5.04 20.14 -5.82
N ASP A 11 -3.96 20.73 -6.35
CA ASP A 11 -3.91 22.15 -6.73
C ASP A 11 -4.84 22.44 -7.92
N ALA A 12 -4.83 21.59 -8.94
CA ALA A 12 -5.74 21.69 -10.08
C ALA A 12 -7.23 21.60 -9.67
N LEU A 13 -7.52 20.83 -8.61
CA LEU A 13 -8.86 20.72 -8.02
C LEU A 13 -9.17 21.80 -6.96
N ASN A 14 -8.24 22.72 -6.71
CA ASN A 14 -8.34 23.75 -5.65
C ASN A 14 -8.53 23.15 -4.23
N ILE A 15 -8.02 21.94 -3.98
CA ILE A 15 -8.08 21.28 -2.67
C ILE A 15 -6.81 21.62 -1.88
N LYS A 16 -6.94 22.45 -0.86
CA LYS A 16 -5.80 22.89 -0.03
C LYS A 16 -5.35 21.84 0.98
N LYS A 17 -6.28 21.13 1.58
CA LYS A 17 -6.00 20.07 2.55
C LYS A 17 -6.88 18.86 2.29
N PHE A 18 -6.35 17.67 2.49
CA PHE A 18 -7.05 16.41 2.24
C PHE A 18 -6.64 15.31 3.23
N ASN A 19 -7.46 14.28 3.32
CA ASN A 19 -7.09 13.01 3.94
C ASN A 19 -6.52 12.10 2.85
N ILE A 20 -5.62 11.20 3.22
CA ILE A 20 -5.03 10.25 2.28
C ILE A 20 -5.16 8.81 2.79
N VAL A 21 -5.48 7.90 1.88
CA VAL A 21 -5.43 6.46 2.11
C VAL A 21 -4.40 5.88 1.15
N GLY A 22 -3.32 5.33 1.69
CA GLY A 22 -2.23 4.74 0.91
C GLY A 22 -2.15 3.23 1.11
N ASN A 23 -2.35 2.46 0.03
CA ASN A 23 -2.20 1.01 0.04
C ASN A 23 -0.84 0.60 -0.54
N SER A 24 -0.12 -0.29 0.12
CA SER A 24 1.12 -0.90 -0.39
C SER A 24 2.13 0.17 -0.83
N PHE A 25 2.49 0.24 -2.11
CA PHE A 25 3.25 1.32 -2.74
C PHE A 25 2.69 2.71 -2.38
N GLY A 26 1.35 2.87 -2.46
CA GLY A 26 0.67 4.11 -2.09
C GLY A 26 0.86 4.52 -0.62
N GLY A 27 1.14 3.56 0.26
CA GLY A 27 1.51 3.83 1.66
C GLY A 27 2.85 4.55 1.77
N GLY A 28 3.86 4.12 1.02
CA GLY A 28 5.14 4.82 0.92
C GLY A 28 5.00 6.23 0.36
N LEU A 29 4.10 6.42 -0.63
CA LEU A 29 3.78 7.75 -1.15
C LEU A 29 3.08 8.63 -0.10
N ALA A 30 2.15 8.07 0.67
CA ALA A 30 1.46 8.80 1.74
C ALA A 30 2.44 9.28 2.83
N LEU A 31 3.41 8.44 3.21
CA LEU A 31 4.50 8.82 4.12
C LEU A 31 5.37 9.92 3.52
N SER A 32 5.78 9.80 2.26
CA SER A 32 6.57 10.82 1.57
C SER A 32 5.83 12.15 1.46
N LEU A 33 4.49 12.12 1.23
CA LEU A 33 3.64 13.32 1.27
C LEU A 33 3.60 13.94 2.67
N ALA A 34 3.45 13.11 3.71
CA ALA A 34 3.40 13.58 5.10
C ALA A 34 4.71 14.25 5.54
N ILE A 35 5.84 13.77 5.02
CA ILE A 35 7.16 14.33 5.30
C ILE A 35 7.39 15.65 4.52
N LYS A 36 7.05 15.67 3.22
CA LYS A 36 7.37 16.81 2.33
C LYS A 36 6.33 17.94 2.39
N TYR A 37 5.05 17.59 2.56
CA TYR A 37 3.91 18.53 2.50
C TYR A 37 2.95 18.32 3.68
N PRO A 38 3.45 18.36 4.94
CA PRO A 38 2.62 18.07 6.13
C PRO A 38 1.42 19.02 6.26
N GLU A 39 1.53 20.26 5.78
CA GLU A 39 0.46 21.26 5.83
C GLU A 39 -0.71 20.91 4.89
N ARG A 40 -0.50 20.05 3.90
CA ARG A 40 -1.52 19.62 2.93
C ARG A 40 -2.38 18.48 3.46
N LEU A 41 -1.95 17.77 4.50
CA LEU A 41 -2.62 16.61 5.04
C LEU A 41 -3.37 16.91 6.33
N ASN A 42 -4.57 16.30 6.48
CA ASN A 42 -5.29 16.23 7.74
C ASN A 42 -5.00 14.89 8.44
N LYS A 43 -5.55 13.80 7.93
CA LYS A 43 -5.40 12.44 8.47
C LYS A 43 -4.85 11.48 7.41
N ILE A 44 -4.18 10.44 7.87
CA ILE A 44 -3.48 9.48 7.01
C ILE A 44 -3.94 8.07 7.37
N VAL A 45 -4.25 7.26 6.36
CA VAL A 45 -4.47 5.81 6.52
C VAL A 45 -3.44 5.07 5.69
N LEU A 46 -2.72 4.15 6.33
CA LEU A 46 -1.71 3.28 5.72
C LEU A 46 -2.21 1.85 5.72
N MET A 47 -2.21 1.18 4.57
CA MET A 47 -2.72 -0.17 4.41
C MET A 47 -1.64 -1.08 3.83
N GLY A 48 -1.19 -2.09 4.58
CA GLY A 48 -0.12 -2.98 4.11
C GLY A 48 1.04 -2.17 3.50
N ALA A 49 1.47 -1.11 4.20
CA ALA A 49 2.22 -0.02 3.59
C ALA A 49 3.70 -0.34 3.45
N MET A 50 4.28 0.07 2.33
CA MET A 50 5.71 0.31 2.20
C MET A 50 6.11 1.60 2.93
N GLY A 51 7.41 1.90 2.97
CA GLY A 51 7.89 3.18 3.51
C GLY A 51 8.96 3.05 4.57
N VAL A 52 9.24 1.83 5.05
CA VAL A 52 10.43 1.46 5.82
C VAL A 52 11.21 0.39 5.08
N GLU A 53 12.51 0.30 5.33
CA GLU A 53 13.38 -0.72 4.73
C GLU A 53 13.02 -2.11 5.26
N PHE A 54 12.93 -3.09 4.37
CA PHE A 54 12.75 -4.51 4.70
C PHE A 54 13.38 -5.39 3.63
N GLU A 55 13.65 -6.64 3.94
CA GLU A 55 14.12 -7.63 2.98
C GLU A 55 12.99 -7.98 2.00
N LEU A 56 13.27 -7.93 0.71
CA LEU A 56 12.31 -8.23 -0.35
C LEU A 56 11.68 -9.61 -0.15
N THR A 57 10.38 -9.64 0.08
CA THR A 57 9.63 -10.90 0.23
C THR A 57 9.51 -11.65 -1.08
N ALA A 58 9.28 -12.96 -1.01
CA ALA A 58 8.98 -13.76 -2.19
C ALA A 58 7.72 -13.25 -2.91
N GLY A 59 6.66 -12.91 -2.15
CA GLY A 59 5.40 -12.41 -2.69
C GLY A 59 5.55 -11.06 -3.39
N LEU A 60 6.30 -10.11 -2.83
CA LEU A 60 6.55 -8.83 -3.50
C LEU A 60 7.42 -9.00 -4.75
N ASN A 61 8.41 -9.90 -4.70
CA ASN A 61 9.25 -10.21 -5.86
C ASN A 61 8.44 -10.85 -7.00
N GLU A 62 7.49 -11.74 -6.67
CA GLU A 62 6.54 -12.31 -7.63
C GLU A 62 5.65 -11.23 -8.23
N ALA A 63 5.07 -10.36 -7.39
CA ALA A 63 4.21 -9.27 -7.83
C ALA A 63 4.91 -8.31 -8.80
N TRP A 64 6.11 -7.88 -8.46
CA TRP A 64 6.89 -6.97 -9.31
C TRP A 64 7.51 -7.65 -10.53
N GLY A 65 7.70 -8.98 -10.47
CA GLY A 65 8.23 -9.80 -11.55
C GLY A 65 7.16 -10.50 -12.39
N TYR A 66 5.88 -10.18 -12.18
CA TYR A 66 4.78 -10.82 -12.87
C TYR A 66 4.97 -10.81 -14.39
N THR A 67 4.82 -11.98 -15.00
CA THR A 67 4.76 -12.16 -16.45
C THR A 67 3.36 -12.65 -16.83
N PRO A 68 2.70 -12.04 -17.83
CA PRO A 68 1.30 -12.32 -18.12
C PRO A 68 1.03 -13.76 -18.55
N SER A 69 0.34 -14.49 -17.68
CA SER A 69 -0.38 -15.75 -17.98
C SER A 69 -1.50 -15.89 -16.97
N ILE A 70 -2.49 -16.72 -17.28
CA ILE A 70 -3.61 -16.96 -16.36
C ILE A 70 -3.13 -17.72 -15.11
N GLU A 71 -2.17 -18.62 -15.26
CA GLU A 71 -1.56 -19.40 -14.18
C GLU A 71 -0.79 -18.47 -13.24
N ASN A 72 0.06 -17.59 -13.78
CA ASN A 72 0.81 -16.63 -12.98
C ASN A 72 -0.13 -15.62 -12.30
N MET A 73 -1.22 -15.24 -12.96
CA MET A 73 -2.21 -14.36 -12.32
C MET A 73 -2.89 -15.06 -11.14
N LYS A 74 -3.26 -16.33 -11.27
CA LYS A 74 -3.82 -17.11 -10.15
C LYS A 74 -2.84 -17.22 -8.99
N SER A 75 -1.57 -17.55 -9.25
CA SER A 75 -0.51 -17.59 -8.23
C SER A 75 -0.38 -16.25 -7.51
N LEU A 76 -0.36 -15.16 -8.26
CA LEU A 76 -0.26 -13.82 -7.70
C LEU A 76 -1.47 -13.46 -6.83
N LEU A 77 -2.68 -13.83 -7.24
CA LEU A 77 -3.89 -13.62 -6.45
C LEU A 77 -3.88 -14.45 -5.16
N ASP A 78 -3.35 -15.67 -5.22
CA ASP A 78 -3.15 -16.53 -4.05
C ASP A 78 -2.16 -15.90 -3.04
N THR A 79 -1.13 -15.21 -3.51
CA THR A 79 -0.17 -14.48 -2.69
C THR A 79 -0.80 -13.24 -2.03
N PHE A 80 -1.74 -12.59 -2.71
CA PHE A 80 -2.39 -11.37 -2.17
C PHE A 80 -3.51 -11.65 -1.17
N ALA A 81 -4.24 -12.74 -1.31
CA ALA A 81 -5.41 -13.04 -0.49
C ALA A 81 -5.16 -14.23 0.43
N TYR A 82 -5.44 -14.08 1.72
CA TYR A 82 -5.48 -15.20 2.66
C TYR A 82 -6.64 -16.15 2.34
N SER A 83 -7.82 -15.59 2.06
CA SER A 83 -9.00 -16.37 1.73
C SER A 83 -9.01 -16.81 0.28
N ARG A 84 -8.84 -18.10 0.02
CA ARG A 84 -8.91 -18.70 -1.33
C ARG A 84 -10.29 -18.57 -1.98
N LEU A 85 -11.33 -18.30 -1.21
CA LEU A 85 -12.67 -18.04 -1.74
C LEU A 85 -12.75 -16.75 -2.56
N LEU A 86 -11.80 -15.85 -2.39
CA LEU A 86 -11.71 -14.60 -3.17
C LEU A 86 -10.98 -14.78 -4.50
N VAL A 87 -10.24 -15.87 -4.67
CA VAL A 87 -9.44 -16.13 -5.88
C VAL A 87 -10.28 -16.96 -6.85
N THR A 88 -11.25 -16.32 -7.50
CA THR A 88 -12.10 -16.95 -8.50
C THR A 88 -11.46 -16.92 -9.89
N ASP A 89 -11.89 -17.84 -10.76
CA ASP A 89 -11.44 -17.86 -12.15
C ASP A 89 -11.81 -16.57 -12.89
N GLU A 90 -12.98 -16.01 -12.58
CA GLU A 90 -13.45 -14.74 -13.17
C GLU A 90 -12.54 -13.57 -12.75
N LEU A 91 -12.15 -13.51 -11.48
CA LEU A 91 -11.23 -12.48 -10.99
C LEU A 91 -9.86 -12.61 -11.67
N ALA A 92 -9.34 -13.84 -11.76
CA ALA A 92 -8.06 -14.10 -12.41
C ALA A 92 -8.10 -13.71 -13.89
N GLN A 93 -9.17 -14.07 -14.59
CA GLN A 93 -9.37 -13.72 -16.01
C GLN A 93 -9.41 -12.21 -16.22
N MET A 94 -10.24 -11.51 -15.43
CA MET A 94 -10.39 -10.04 -15.52
C MET A 94 -9.04 -9.33 -15.30
N ARG A 95 -8.25 -9.75 -14.32
CA ARG A 95 -6.96 -9.13 -14.02
C ARG A 95 -5.90 -9.48 -15.06
N TYR A 96 -5.90 -10.72 -15.56
CA TYR A 96 -5.06 -11.12 -16.66
C TYR A 96 -5.33 -10.28 -17.92
N GLU A 97 -6.59 -10.13 -18.31
CA GLU A 97 -6.98 -9.30 -19.47
C GLU A 97 -6.52 -7.84 -19.32
N ALA A 98 -6.62 -7.28 -18.13
CA ALA A 98 -6.07 -5.95 -17.85
C ALA A 98 -4.55 -5.89 -17.97
N SER A 99 -3.84 -6.95 -17.57
CA SER A 99 -2.38 -6.99 -17.61
C SER A 99 -1.79 -7.09 -19.02
N ILE A 100 -2.55 -7.61 -19.99
CA ILE A 100 -2.11 -7.77 -21.39
C ILE A 100 -2.50 -6.59 -22.29
N ILE A 101 -3.12 -5.55 -21.74
CA ILE A 101 -3.35 -4.31 -22.49
C ILE A 101 -1.99 -3.76 -22.95
N PRO A 102 -1.83 -3.43 -24.25
CA PRO A 102 -0.55 -2.97 -24.78
C PRO A 102 0.07 -1.84 -23.96
N GLY A 103 1.33 -1.99 -23.59
CA GLY A 103 2.10 -1.02 -22.81
C GLY A 103 1.94 -1.11 -21.28
N PHE A 104 0.93 -1.82 -20.75
CA PHE A 104 0.70 -1.88 -19.29
C PHE A 104 1.80 -2.68 -18.59
N GLN A 105 2.09 -3.89 -19.06
CA GLN A 105 3.10 -4.74 -18.43
C GLN A 105 4.51 -4.17 -18.60
N GLU A 106 4.84 -3.62 -19.76
CA GLU A 106 6.11 -2.97 -19.99
C GLU A 106 6.31 -1.76 -19.08
N SER A 107 5.26 -0.93 -18.93
CA SER A 107 5.27 0.22 -18.02
C SER A 107 5.45 -0.23 -16.56
N PHE A 108 4.67 -1.23 -16.13
CA PHE A 108 4.76 -1.75 -14.77
C PHE A 108 6.15 -2.36 -14.49
N GLY A 109 6.65 -3.21 -15.37
CA GLY A 109 7.95 -3.84 -15.22
C GLY A 109 9.11 -2.84 -15.18
N SER A 110 9.00 -1.73 -15.90
CA SER A 110 10.01 -0.66 -15.89
C SER A 110 10.12 0.09 -14.57
N MET A 111 9.06 0.08 -13.74
CA MET A 111 9.08 0.71 -12.41
C MET A 111 9.88 -0.10 -11.38
N PHE A 112 9.99 -1.42 -11.58
CA PHE A 112 10.60 -2.33 -10.61
C PHE A 112 11.66 -3.24 -11.27
N PRO A 113 12.76 -2.66 -11.79
CA PRO A 113 13.82 -3.44 -12.44
C PRO A 113 14.54 -4.33 -11.43
N ALA A 114 15.09 -5.45 -11.92
CA ALA A 114 15.99 -6.28 -11.12
C ALA A 114 17.36 -5.60 -10.92
N PRO A 115 18.01 -5.74 -9.75
CA PRO A 115 17.55 -6.43 -8.55
C PRO A 115 16.51 -5.61 -7.76
N ARG A 116 15.32 -6.16 -7.53
CA ARG A 116 14.15 -5.44 -6.99
C ARG A 116 14.29 -4.99 -5.53
N GLN A 117 15.25 -5.50 -4.79
CA GLN A 117 15.58 -4.98 -3.46
C GLN A 117 15.88 -3.47 -3.48
N SER A 118 16.54 -2.98 -4.53
CA SER A 118 16.82 -1.55 -4.67
C SER A 118 15.54 -0.69 -4.75
N SER A 119 14.46 -1.25 -5.28
CA SER A 119 13.15 -0.56 -5.33
C SER A 119 12.52 -0.48 -3.94
N VAL A 120 12.69 -1.49 -3.08
CA VAL A 120 12.26 -1.42 -1.66
C VAL A 120 13.01 -0.29 -0.95
N SER A 121 14.34 -0.28 -1.09
CA SER A 121 15.19 0.74 -0.47
C SER A 121 14.88 2.15 -0.96
N ALA A 122 14.62 2.31 -2.28
CA ALA A 122 14.26 3.60 -2.86
C ALA A 122 12.90 4.16 -2.39
N MET A 123 12.02 3.29 -1.86
CA MET A 123 10.72 3.67 -1.33
C MET A 123 10.71 3.83 0.19
N ALA A 124 11.77 3.46 0.87
CA ALA A 124 11.92 3.70 2.30
C ALA A 124 12.20 5.19 2.56
N SER A 125 11.51 5.74 3.54
CA SER A 125 11.77 7.07 4.09
C SER A 125 12.75 6.94 5.27
N ASP A 126 13.50 8.00 5.52
CA ASP A 126 14.35 8.08 6.72
C ASP A 126 13.48 8.00 7.98
N GLU A 127 13.87 7.18 8.95
CA GLU A 127 13.09 7.00 10.18
C GLU A 127 13.00 8.27 11.01
N GLU A 128 14.04 9.10 11.00
CA GLU A 128 14.01 10.38 11.71
C GLU A 128 13.03 11.36 11.09
N ASP A 129 12.78 11.25 9.78
CA ASP A 129 11.73 12.02 9.13
C ASP A 129 10.33 11.44 9.39
N ILE A 130 10.19 10.12 9.42
CA ILE A 130 8.92 9.46 9.81
C ILE A 130 8.52 9.87 11.24
N LYS A 131 9.46 9.94 12.19
CA LYS A 131 9.21 10.37 13.58
C LYS A 131 8.68 11.80 13.70
N LYS A 132 8.94 12.66 12.71
CA LYS A 132 8.45 14.04 12.67
C LYS A 132 7.00 14.17 12.18
N ILE A 133 6.39 13.08 11.71
CA ILE A 133 4.99 13.11 11.25
C ILE A 133 4.09 13.40 12.45
N ASP A 134 3.50 14.60 12.46
CA ASP A 134 2.59 15.12 13.49
C ASP A 134 1.13 15.12 13.00
N LYS A 135 0.70 14.01 12.41
CA LYS A 135 -0.67 13.79 11.94
C LYS A 135 -1.25 12.56 12.60
N ASP A 136 -2.58 12.52 12.71
CA ASP A 136 -3.26 11.30 13.09
C ASP A 136 -3.14 10.27 11.97
N VAL A 137 -2.62 9.09 12.30
CA VAL A 137 -2.37 8.00 11.36
C VAL A 137 -3.08 6.74 11.81
N LEU A 138 -3.91 6.17 10.95
CA LEU A 138 -4.44 4.83 11.12
C LEU A 138 -3.66 3.86 10.24
N ILE A 139 -3.06 2.85 10.84
CA ILE A 139 -2.34 1.78 10.16
C ILE A 139 -3.20 0.53 10.19
N ILE A 140 -3.52 -0.03 9.02
CA ILE A 140 -4.30 -1.27 8.89
C ILE A 140 -3.45 -2.29 8.13
N HIS A 141 -3.38 -3.54 8.61
CA HIS A 141 -2.58 -4.56 7.96
C HIS A 141 -3.15 -5.95 8.19
N GLY A 142 -3.13 -6.81 7.18
CA GLY A 142 -3.35 -8.24 7.33
C GLY A 142 -2.15 -8.89 7.99
N ARG A 143 -2.36 -9.65 9.07
CA ARG A 143 -1.26 -10.32 9.78
C ARG A 143 -0.53 -11.35 8.91
N ASP A 144 -1.25 -11.94 7.97
CA ASP A 144 -0.79 -13.03 7.13
C ASP A 144 -0.43 -12.53 5.71
N ASP A 145 -0.03 -11.25 5.60
CA ASP A 145 0.39 -10.61 4.35
C ASP A 145 1.75 -11.18 3.88
N GLU A 146 1.76 -11.86 2.73
CA GLU A 146 2.96 -12.43 2.12
C GLU A 146 3.69 -11.44 1.20
N VAL A 147 3.10 -10.27 0.96
CA VAL A 147 3.67 -9.22 0.08
C VAL A 147 4.49 -8.22 0.89
N ILE A 148 3.87 -7.59 1.88
CA ILE A 148 4.53 -6.65 2.79
C ILE A 148 4.53 -7.23 4.21
N PRO A 149 5.68 -7.36 4.88
CA PRO A 149 5.74 -7.91 6.23
C PRO A 149 4.90 -7.10 7.22
N PHE A 150 4.12 -7.76 8.06
CA PHE A 150 3.31 -7.12 9.11
C PHE A 150 4.18 -6.26 10.05
N GLU A 151 5.43 -6.67 10.24
CA GLU A 151 6.46 -5.98 11.03
C GLU A 151 6.70 -4.53 10.56
N ASN A 152 6.49 -4.24 9.27
CA ASN A 152 6.58 -2.86 8.75
C ASN A 152 5.56 -1.96 9.44
N SER A 153 4.32 -2.44 9.59
CA SER A 153 3.27 -1.68 10.28
C SER A 153 3.55 -1.52 11.76
N VAL A 154 4.10 -2.55 12.42
CA VAL A 154 4.55 -2.45 13.81
C VAL A 154 5.68 -1.42 13.95
N ARG A 155 6.64 -1.41 13.01
CA ARG A 155 7.73 -0.43 12.99
C ARG A 155 7.21 0.99 12.76
N LEU A 156 6.35 1.20 11.78
CA LEU A 156 5.70 2.49 11.53
C LEU A 156 4.92 2.99 12.75
N HIS A 157 4.18 2.11 13.43
CA HIS A 157 3.44 2.45 14.64
C HIS A 157 4.36 2.88 15.80
N LYS A 158 5.55 2.30 15.90
CA LYS A 158 6.56 2.72 16.90
C LYS A 158 7.22 4.06 16.55
N LEU A 159 7.33 4.40 15.28
CA LEU A 159 7.95 5.63 14.82
C LEU A 159 6.99 6.83 14.86
N ILE A 160 5.71 6.62 14.51
CA ILE A 160 4.71 7.69 14.39
C ILE A 160 3.93 7.82 15.70
N THR A 161 4.19 8.88 16.45
CA THR A 161 3.62 9.08 17.80
C THR A 161 2.08 9.10 17.82
N LYS A 162 1.45 9.73 16.83
CA LYS A 162 -0.02 9.85 16.72
C LYS A 162 -0.60 8.77 15.82
N SER A 163 -0.20 7.52 16.00
CA SER A 163 -0.70 6.42 15.20
C SER A 163 -1.52 5.41 15.99
N GLN A 164 -2.45 4.76 15.29
CA GLN A 164 -3.21 3.60 15.75
C GLN A 164 -2.89 2.44 14.80
N LEU A 165 -2.71 1.22 15.32
CA LEU A 165 -2.47 0.03 14.51
C LEU A 165 -3.61 -0.97 14.70
N HIS A 166 -4.22 -1.38 13.59
CA HIS A 166 -5.19 -2.46 13.55
C HIS A 166 -4.69 -3.59 12.66
N GLY A 167 -4.40 -4.74 13.28
CA GLY A 167 -4.03 -5.97 12.58
C GLY A 167 -5.24 -6.89 12.41
N PHE A 168 -5.49 -7.38 11.20
CA PHE A 168 -6.47 -8.43 10.94
C PHE A 168 -5.77 -9.79 10.89
N GLY A 169 -6.21 -10.76 11.70
CA GLY A 169 -5.85 -12.17 11.52
C GLY A 169 -6.64 -12.79 10.37
N GLU A 170 -6.13 -13.89 9.80
CA GLU A 170 -6.73 -14.54 8.63
C GLU A 170 -6.96 -13.55 7.46
N CYS A 171 -5.93 -12.74 7.20
CA CYS A 171 -5.97 -11.64 6.26
C CYS A 171 -4.61 -11.46 5.59
N GLY A 172 -4.60 -11.42 4.28
CA GLY A 172 -3.43 -11.15 3.45
C GLY A 172 -3.28 -9.65 3.14
N HIS A 173 -2.78 -9.37 1.94
CA HIS A 173 -2.49 -8.01 1.47
C HIS A 173 -3.75 -7.16 1.20
N TRP A 174 -4.92 -7.80 1.04
CA TRP A 174 -6.17 -7.14 0.66
C TRP A 174 -7.13 -6.94 1.82
N SER A 175 -6.69 -6.37 2.92
CA SER A 175 -7.51 -6.13 4.11
C SER A 175 -8.84 -5.41 3.82
N GLN A 176 -8.89 -4.52 2.83
CA GLN A 176 -10.09 -3.80 2.38
C GLN A 176 -11.10 -4.69 1.64
N ILE A 177 -10.68 -5.84 1.16
CA ILE A 177 -11.53 -6.83 0.47
C ILE A 177 -11.90 -7.95 1.43
N GLU A 178 -10.92 -8.51 2.11
CA GLU A 178 -11.09 -9.66 2.99
C GLU A 178 -11.91 -9.34 4.25
N HIS A 179 -11.77 -8.12 4.77
CA HIS A 179 -12.49 -7.63 5.95
C HIS A 179 -13.29 -6.34 5.67
N LYS A 180 -13.90 -6.23 4.49
CA LYS A 180 -14.52 -5.00 3.94
C LYS A 180 -15.38 -4.22 4.93
N ASP A 181 -16.27 -4.88 5.66
CA ASP A 181 -17.22 -4.20 6.54
C ASP A 181 -16.51 -3.60 7.76
N ARG A 182 -15.61 -4.36 8.36
CA ARG A 182 -14.80 -3.90 9.49
C ARG A 182 -13.80 -2.84 9.07
N PHE A 183 -13.16 -3.03 7.92
CA PHE A 183 -12.26 -2.06 7.33
C PHE A 183 -12.96 -0.71 7.11
N ASN A 184 -14.11 -0.72 6.41
CA ASN A 184 -14.87 0.51 6.15
C ASN A 184 -15.30 1.21 7.45
N LYS A 185 -15.74 0.43 8.46
CA LYS A 185 -16.08 1.01 9.76
C LYS A 185 -14.89 1.70 10.41
N LEU A 186 -13.72 1.09 10.42
CA LEU A 186 -12.50 1.69 10.97
C LEU A 186 -12.15 3.00 10.27
N LEU A 187 -12.25 3.06 8.94
CA LEU A 187 -11.98 4.28 8.19
C LEU A 187 -12.98 5.40 8.52
N VAL A 188 -14.28 5.07 8.51
CA VAL A 188 -15.32 6.06 8.79
C VAL A 188 -15.17 6.60 10.21
N ASP A 189 -15.02 5.73 11.21
CA ASP A 189 -14.82 6.13 12.60
C ASP A 189 -13.59 7.05 12.71
N PHE A 190 -12.44 6.64 12.15
CA PHE A 190 -11.20 7.40 12.19
C PHE A 190 -11.32 8.80 11.53
N PHE A 191 -11.95 8.88 10.36
CA PHE A 191 -12.08 10.18 9.68
C PHE A 191 -13.10 11.11 10.34
N LEU A 192 -14.08 10.59 11.06
CA LEU A 192 -15.10 11.37 11.75
C LEU A 192 -14.73 11.75 13.20
N GLU A 193 -13.72 11.10 13.79
CA GLU A 193 -13.16 11.52 15.08
C GLU A 193 -12.69 13.00 14.99
N LYS A 194 -13.03 13.78 16.04
CA LYS A 194 -12.66 15.21 16.15
C LYS A 194 -11.35 15.39 16.90
#